data_e43611f39cdcad81d89463054d7232cb
#
_entry.id   e43611f39cdcad81d89463054d7232cb
#
_cell.length_a   1.000
_cell.length_b   1.000
_cell.length_c   1.000
_cell.angle_alpha   90.00
_cell.angle_beta   90.00
_cell.angle_gamma   90.00
#
_symmetry.space_group_name_H-M   'P 1'
#
loop_
_entity.id
_entity.type
_entity.pdbx_description
1 polymer ?
#
loop_
_entity_poly.entity_id
_entity_poly.type
_entity_poly.pdbx_seq_one_letter_code
_entity_poly.pdbx_strand_id
1 'polypeptide(L)'
;MLRVAKESPVQAEAHIENPSESSIFSRYPKIAKDHEASDIICDTIRSILMNFDNPHQVEDLLEKQLEALHEESLHGGHALQKMADALPALGIVAAVLGVIKTMASIDKPPEVLGQMIGGALVGTFLGVFLAYSIVGPLAEKIMAVHAEEQRFYQLIRETIVAHLQMHSPQMCIEVARRNIPSHDRPNFSQIEEALKALKKEAA
;
A
#
# COMPACT_ATOMS: atom_id res chain seq x y z
N MET A 1 -15.65 -4.93 -17.55
CA MET A 1 -16.54 -5.29 -16.43
C MET A 1 -17.75 -4.36 -16.35
N LEU A 2 -17.63 -3.07 -16.02
CA LEU A 2 -18.77 -2.14 -15.83
C LEU A 2 -19.71 -2.06 -17.02
N ARG A 3 -19.20 -2.10 -18.26
CA ARG A 3 -20.04 -2.18 -19.46
C ARG A 3 -20.82 -3.49 -19.54
N VAL A 4 -20.19 -4.62 -19.23
CA VAL A 4 -20.83 -5.93 -19.21
C VAL A 4 -21.90 -5.98 -18.12
N ALA A 5 -21.65 -5.40 -16.94
CA ALA A 5 -22.63 -5.30 -15.88
C ALA A 5 -23.90 -4.55 -16.32
N LYS A 6 -23.76 -3.51 -17.15
CA LYS A 6 -24.88 -2.74 -17.68
C LYS A 6 -25.65 -3.45 -18.82
N GLU A 7 -24.92 -4.16 -19.70
CA GLU A 7 -25.51 -4.83 -20.87
C GLU A 7 -26.10 -6.20 -20.52
N SER A 8 -25.45 -6.97 -19.63
CA SER A 8 -25.88 -8.31 -19.23
C SER A 8 -25.43 -8.62 -17.79
N PRO A 9 -26.32 -8.36 -16.79
CA PRO A 9 -26.03 -8.64 -15.38
C PRO A 9 -25.57 -10.07 -15.11
N VAL A 10 -26.22 -11.06 -15.73
CA VAL A 10 -25.89 -12.49 -15.57
C VAL A 10 -24.48 -12.83 -16.06
N GLN A 11 -24.03 -12.21 -17.16
CA GLN A 11 -22.66 -12.41 -17.63
C GLN A 11 -21.63 -11.74 -16.71
N ALA A 12 -21.96 -10.57 -16.18
CA ALA A 12 -21.11 -9.90 -15.23
C ALA A 12 -20.94 -10.73 -13.94
N GLU A 13 -22.03 -11.32 -13.44
CA GLU A 13 -22.03 -12.20 -12.27
C GLU A 13 -21.07 -13.40 -12.46
N ALA A 14 -21.12 -14.08 -13.58
CA ALA A 14 -20.21 -15.18 -13.89
C ALA A 14 -18.73 -14.76 -13.86
N HIS A 15 -18.42 -13.53 -14.28
CA HIS A 15 -17.06 -13.00 -14.25
C HIS A 15 -16.57 -12.57 -12.86
N ILE A 16 -17.47 -12.15 -11.97
CA ILE A 16 -17.11 -11.72 -10.60
C ILE A 16 -17.08 -12.88 -9.62
N GLU A 17 -17.86 -13.96 -9.86
CA GLU A 17 -17.82 -15.16 -9.03
C GLU A 17 -16.53 -15.98 -9.23
N ASN A 18 -16.03 -16.05 -10.46
CA ASN A 18 -14.81 -16.76 -10.81
C ASN A 18 -13.82 -15.86 -11.56
N PRO A 19 -13.16 -14.90 -10.90
CA PRO A 19 -12.22 -13.99 -11.55
C PRO A 19 -11.07 -14.70 -12.27
N SER A 20 -10.61 -15.82 -11.74
CA SER A 20 -9.53 -16.64 -12.32
C SER A 20 -9.88 -17.26 -13.67
N GLU A 21 -11.15 -17.58 -13.91
CA GLU A 21 -11.66 -18.15 -15.17
C GLU A 21 -12.23 -17.07 -16.11
N SER A 22 -12.29 -15.84 -15.65
CA SER A 22 -12.87 -14.74 -16.40
C SER A 22 -12.00 -14.36 -17.61
N SER A 23 -12.60 -14.35 -18.79
CA SER A 23 -11.95 -13.86 -20.02
C SER A 23 -11.57 -12.37 -19.98
N ILE A 24 -12.14 -11.62 -19.05
CA ILE A 24 -11.82 -10.20 -18.84
C ILE A 24 -10.57 -10.10 -17.94
N PHE A 25 -10.55 -10.77 -16.78
CA PHE A 25 -9.41 -10.72 -15.87
C PHE A 25 -8.17 -11.41 -16.47
N SER A 26 -8.33 -12.46 -17.27
CA SER A 26 -7.21 -13.13 -17.94
C SER A 26 -6.40 -12.23 -18.89
N ARG A 27 -7.02 -11.17 -19.42
CA ARG A 27 -6.32 -10.15 -20.24
C ARG A 27 -5.43 -9.23 -19.42
N TYR A 28 -5.66 -9.13 -18.11
CA TYR A 28 -4.97 -8.24 -17.19
C TYR A 28 -4.36 -9.01 -16.02
N PRO A 29 -3.35 -9.86 -16.26
CA PRO A 29 -2.83 -10.79 -15.25
C PRO A 29 -2.22 -10.09 -14.02
N LYS A 30 -1.82 -8.82 -14.13
CA LYS A 30 -1.35 -8.04 -12.98
C LYS A 30 -2.48 -7.72 -12.01
N ILE A 31 -3.66 -7.36 -12.52
CA ILE A 31 -4.86 -7.09 -11.71
C ILE A 31 -5.42 -8.40 -11.16
N ALA A 32 -5.48 -9.45 -11.99
CA ALA A 32 -5.98 -10.76 -11.57
C ALA A 32 -5.14 -11.44 -10.46
N LYS A 33 -3.85 -11.11 -10.35
CA LYS A 33 -2.96 -11.60 -9.30
C LYS A 33 -3.01 -10.75 -8.02
N ASP A 34 -3.48 -9.55 -8.12
CA ASP A 34 -3.70 -8.65 -6.99
C ASP A 34 -5.08 -8.95 -6.41
N HIS A 35 -5.11 -9.69 -5.30
CA HIS A 35 -6.35 -10.13 -4.66
C HIS A 35 -7.19 -8.92 -4.22
N GLU A 36 -6.56 -7.92 -3.60
CA GLU A 36 -7.25 -6.73 -3.11
C GLU A 36 -7.90 -5.92 -4.26
N ALA A 37 -7.15 -5.68 -5.34
CA ALA A 37 -7.69 -5.02 -6.52
C ALA A 37 -8.85 -5.79 -7.15
N SER A 38 -8.73 -7.10 -7.23
CA SER A 38 -9.78 -7.97 -7.77
C SER A 38 -11.03 -7.96 -6.90
N ASP A 39 -10.86 -8.02 -5.58
CA ASP A 39 -11.96 -8.01 -4.61
C ASP A 39 -12.67 -6.65 -4.62
N ILE A 40 -11.95 -5.54 -4.61
CA ILE A 40 -12.53 -4.19 -4.74
C ILE A 40 -13.39 -4.09 -6.01
N ILE A 41 -12.90 -4.58 -7.14
CA ILE A 41 -13.64 -4.54 -8.41
C ILE A 41 -14.86 -5.45 -8.36
N CYS A 42 -14.71 -6.70 -7.92
CA CYS A 42 -15.79 -7.70 -7.91
C CYS A 42 -16.90 -7.31 -6.94
N ASP A 43 -16.57 -6.90 -5.72
CA ASP A 43 -17.55 -6.54 -4.70
C ASP A 43 -18.29 -5.25 -5.05
N THR A 44 -17.59 -4.29 -5.67
CA THR A 44 -18.27 -3.08 -6.15
C THR A 44 -19.23 -3.39 -7.28
N ILE A 45 -18.84 -4.24 -8.24
CA ILE A 45 -19.74 -4.63 -9.34
C ILE A 45 -20.92 -5.44 -8.79
N ARG A 46 -20.70 -6.33 -7.83
CA ARG A 46 -21.79 -7.06 -7.15
C ARG A 46 -22.77 -6.10 -6.49
N SER A 47 -22.28 -5.08 -5.80
CA SER A 47 -23.12 -4.05 -5.19
C SER A 47 -23.94 -3.29 -6.24
N ILE A 48 -23.35 -2.93 -7.37
CA ILE A 48 -24.03 -2.27 -8.49
C ILE A 48 -25.13 -3.18 -9.06
N LEU A 49 -24.88 -4.47 -9.22
CA LEU A 49 -25.86 -5.44 -9.70
C LEU A 49 -27.05 -5.63 -8.74
N MET A 50 -26.86 -5.35 -7.45
CA MET A 50 -27.89 -5.33 -6.42
C MET A 50 -28.66 -3.99 -6.35
N ASN A 51 -28.54 -3.11 -7.36
CA ASN A 51 -29.12 -1.76 -7.43
C ASN A 51 -28.57 -0.75 -6.43
N PHE A 52 -27.34 -0.96 -5.93
CA PHE A 52 -26.57 0.04 -5.19
C PHE A 52 -25.72 0.85 -6.19
N ASP A 53 -26.37 1.55 -7.12
CA ASP A 53 -25.74 2.24 -8.24
C ASP A 53 -25.67 3.77 -8.07
N ASN A 54 -26.08 4.29 -6.91
CA ASN A 54 -25.92 5.71 -6.60
C ASN A 54 -24.44 6.06 -6.48
N PRO A 55 -23.90 6.94 -7.34
CA PRO A 55 -22.47 7.25 -7.36
C PRO A 55 -21.91 7.71 -6.01
N HIS A 56 -22.66 8.52 -5.25
CA HIS A 56 -22.22 9.01 -3.94
C HIS A 56 -22.16 7.92 -2.88
N GLN A 57 -23.11 6.98 -2.89
CA GLN A 57 -23.12 5.87 -1.94
C GLN A 57 -21.98 4.90 -2.23
N VAL A 58 -21.70 4.62 -3.50
CA VAL A 58 -20.59 3.76 -3.91
C VAL A 58 -19.24 4.44 -3.61
N GLU A 59 -19.16 5.74 -3.81
CA GLU A 59 -17.97 6.54 -3.47
C GLU A 59 -17.66 6.47 -1.97
N ASP A 60 -18.65 6.73 -1.11
CA ASP A 60 -18.51 6.65 0.35
C ASP A 60 -18.15 5.23 0.84
N LEU A 61 -18.76 4.21 0.22
CA LEU A 61 -18.47 2.81 0.55
C LEU A 61 -17.01 2.46 0.23
N LEU A 62 -16.58 2.77 -0.99
CA LEU A 62 -15.21 2.51 -1.44
C LEU A 62 -14.19 3.31 -0.64
N GLU A 63 -14.49 4.57 -0.29
CA GLU A 63 -13.60 5.38 0.53
C GLU A 63 -13.32 4.73 1.88
N LYS A 64 -14.39 4.31 2.58
CA LYS A 64 -14.26 3.62 3.88
C LYS A 64 -13.55 2.28 3.76
N GLN A 65 -13.82 1.52 2.70
CA GLN A 65 -13.13 0.26 2.45
C GLN A 65 -11.64 0.47 2.22
N LEU A 66 -11.27 1.45 1.40
CA LEU A 66 -9.87 1.77 1.12
C LEU A 66 -9.15 2.35 2.33
N GLU A 67 -9.83 3.13 3.17
CA GLU A 67 -9.27 3.65 4.42
C GLU A 67 -8.97 2.51 5.39
N ALA A 68 -9.92 1.59 5.60
CA ALA A 68 -9.72 0.42 6.47
C ALA A 68 -8.58 -0.47 5.97
N LEU A 69 -8.51 -0.75 4.67
CA LEU A 69 -7.44 -1.53 4.05
C LEU A 69 -6.07 -0.86 4.21
N HIS A 70 -6.02 0.47 4.07
CA HIS A 70 -4.80 1.24 4.25
C HIS A 70 -4.30 1.20 5.70
N GLU A 71 -5.18 1.40 6.66
CA GLU A 71 -4.82 1.32 8.09
C GLU A 71 -4.29 -0.07 8.44
N GLU A 72 -4.93 -1.14 7.93
CA GLU A 72 -4.50 -2.51 8.15
C GLU A 72 -3.11 -2.77 7.55
N SER A 73 -2.87 -2.34 6.31
CA SER A 73 -1.60 -2.53 5.61
C SER A 73 -0.43 -1.82 6.28
N LEU A 74 -0.67 -0.65 6.90
CA LEU A 74 0.36 0.13 7.61
C LEU A 74 0.73 -0.46 8.98
N HIS A 75 -0.06 -1.38 9.53
CA HIS A 75 0.15 -1.88 10.91
C HIS A 75 1.54 -2.48 11.12
N GLY A 76 2.04 -3.26 10.16
CA GLY A 76 3.39 -3.83 10.17
C GLY A 76 4.49 -2.77 10.14
N GLY A 77 4.35 -1.76 9.28
CA GLY A 77 5.27 -0.63 9.18
C GLY A 77 5.33 0.19 10.47
N HIS A 78 4.18 0.49 11.05
CA HIS A 78 4.10 1.20 12.33
C HIS A 78 4.69 0.41 13.51
N ALA A 79 4.52 -0.92 13.53
CA ALA A 79 5.13 -1.77 14.55
C ALA A 79 6.67 -1.71 14.47
N LEU A 80 7.24 -1.80 13.26
CA LEU A 80 8.66 -1.66 13.04
C LEU A 80 9.16 -0.24 13.39
N GLN A 81 8.40 0.80 13.08
CA GLN A 81 8.75 2.17 13.46
C GLN A 81 8.83 2.33 14.97
N LYS A 82 7.84 1.81 15.71
CA LYS A 82 7.88 1.80 17.19
C LYS A 82 9.10 1.06 17.74
N MET A 83 9.52 -0.03 17.09
CA MET A 83 10.76 -0.71 17.46
C MET A 83 11.99 0.17 17.21
N ALA A 84 12.07 0.83 16.05
CA ALA A 84 13.15 1.75 15.72
C ALA A 84 13.26 2.88 16.76
N ASP A 85 12.12 3.46 17.15
CA ASP A 85 12.07 4.53 18.15
C ASP A 85 12.49 4.08 19.55
N ALA A 86 12.27 2.82 19.90
CA ALA A 86 12.65 2.25 21.20
C ALA A 86 14.14 1.88 21.30
N LEU A 87 14.79 1.51 20.20
CA LEU A 87 16.18 1.03 20.20
C LEU A 87 17.18 2.04 20.79
N PRO A 88 17.17 3.36 20.50
CA PRO A 88 18.06 4.31 21.11
C PRO A 88 17.88 4.41 22.63
N ALA A 89 16.63 4.40 23.10
CA ALA A 89 16.33 4.43 24.52
C ALA A 89 16.88 3.18 25.24
N LEU A 90 16.73 2.00 24.66
CA LEU A 90 17.31 0.76 25.19
C LEU A 90 18.85 0.83 25.19
N GLY A 91 19.46 1.43 24.18
CA GLY A 91 20.90 1.67 24.13
C GLY A 91 21.37 2.56 25.27
N ILE A 92 20.65 3.63 25.62
CA ILE A 92 20.94 4.50 26.75
C ILE A 92 20.81 3.72 28.06
N VAL A 93 19.77 2.93 28.24
CA VAL A 93 19.58 2.08 29.43
C VAL A 93 20.75 1.13 29.61
N ALA A 94 21.18 0.48 28.52
CA ALA A 94 22.34 -0.41 28.54
C ALA A 94 23.67 0.32 28.96
N ALA A 95 23.86 1.56 28.47
CA ALA A 95 25.00 2.38 28.85
C ALA A 95 24.97 2.76 30.31
N VAL A 96 23.82 3.20 30.83
CA VAL A 96 23.67 3.55 32.25
C VAL A 96 23.94 2.35 33.16
N LEU A 97 23.43 1.17 32.83
CA LEU A 97 23.71 -0.07 33.57
C LEU A 97 25.22 -0.43 33.52
N GLY A 98 25.85 -0.22 32.36
CA GLY A 98 27.29 -0.42 32.20
C GLY A 98 28.11 0.52 33.07
N VAL A 99 27.75 1.80 33.17
CA VAL A 99 28.38 2.78 34.05
C VAL A 99 28.20 2.40 35.52
N ILE A 100 27.00 2.03 35.96
CA ILE A 100 26.72 1.57 37.32
C ILE A 100 27.61 0.38 37.67
N LYS A 101 27.75 -0.59 36.77
CA LYS A 101 28.64 -1.75 36.95
C LYS A 101 30.10 -1.34 37.06
N THR A 102 30.54 -0.36 36.27
CA THR A 102 31.93 0.15 36.33
C THR A 102 32.20 0.86 37.67
N MET A 103 31.23 1.67 38.13
CA MET A 103 31.38 2.35 39.43
C MET A 103 31.42 1.37 40.60
N ALA A 104 30.70 0.27 40.54
CA ALA A 104 30.78 -0.81 41.54
C ALA A 104 32.14 -1.56 41.53
N SER A 105 32.98 -1.31 40.52
CA SER A 105 34.27 -1.95 40.35
C SER A 105 35.45 -0.93 40.39
N ILE A 106 35.25 0.20 41.07
CA ILE A 106 36.21 1.33 41.07
C ILE A 106 37.59 1.00 41.66
N ASP A 107 37.67 -0.09 42.40
CA ASP A 107 38.90 -0.65 42.96
C ASP A 107 39.78 -1.37 41.94
N LYS A 108 39.27 -1.61 40.74
CA LYS A 108 40.00 -2.30 39.65
C LYS A 108 41.00 -1.38 38.94
N PRO A 109 42.02 -1.95 38.25
CA PRO A 109 42.96 -1.17 37.47
C PRO A 109 42.25 -0.31 36.39
N PRO A 110 42.82 0.91 36.09
CA PRO A 110 42.20 1.82 35.10
C PRO A 110 41.94 1.20 33.72
N GLU A 111 42.77 0.27 33.29
CA GLU A 111 42.60 -0.46 32.02
C GLU A 111 41.29 -1.28 31.98
N VAL A 112 40.98 -1.93 33.12
CA VAL A 112 39.76 -2.71 33.26
C VAL A 112 38.53 -1.79 33.29
N LEU A 113 38.63 -0.67 34.00
CA LEU A 113 37.55 0.33 34.04
C LEU A 113 37.32 0.93 32.64
N GLY A 114 38.39 1.23 31.89
CA GLY A 114 38.28 1.70 30.50
C GLY A 114 37.56 0.72 29.57
N GLN A 115 37.85 -0.57 29.67
CA GLN A 115 37.16 -1.60 28.91
C GLN A 115 35.68 -1.69 29.28
N MET A 116 35.35 -1.59 30.57
CA MET A 116 33.94 -1.63 31.01
C MET A 116 33.16 -0.41 30.53
N ILE A 117 33.73 0.79 30.55
CA ILE A 117 33.11 2.01 30.01
C ILE A 117 32.95 1.88 28.50
N GLY A 118 34.01 1.43 27.79
CA GLY A 118 33.93 1.19 26.36
C GLY A 118 32.79 0.24 25.98
N GLY A 119 32.67 -0.88 26.71
CA GLY A 119 31.56 -1.84 26.52
C GLY A 119 30.17 -1.22 26.76
N ALA A 120 30.03 -0.35 27.77
CA ALA A 120 28.81 0.36 28.04
C ALA A 120 28.41 1.29 26.86
N LEU A 121 29.35 2.01 26.29
CA LEU A 121 29.12 2.93 25.17
C LEU A 121 28.73 2.20 23.88
N VAL A 122 29.20 0.97 23.67
CA VAL A 122 28.82 0.13 22.54
C VAL A 122 27.30 -0.12 22.53
N GLY A 123 26.65 -0.26 23.68
CA GLY A 123 25.21 -0.42 23.80
C GLY A 123 24.44 0.77 23.19
N THR A 124 24.86 1.99 23.52
CA THR A 124 24.28 3.21 22.95
C THR A 124 24.49 3.28 21.44
N PHE A 125 25.73 3.03 21.01
CA PHE A 125 26.08 3.04 19.59
C PHE A 125 25.24 2.05 18.80
N LEU A 126 25.12 0.81 19.26
CA LEU A 126 24.31 -0.21 18.59
C LEU A 126 22.82 0.16 18.56
N GLY A 127 22.27 0.67 19.65
CA GLY A 127 20.89 1.11 19.71
C GLY A 127 20.57 2.17 18.64
N VAL A 128 21.40 3.21 18.57
CA VAL A 128 21.26 4.28 17.58
C VAL A 128 21.51 3.78 16.16
N PHE A 129 22.56 2.98 15.96
CA PHE A 129 22.92 2.43 14.66
C PHE A 129 21.78 1.55 14.08
N LEU A 130 21.28 0.60 14.87
CA LEU A 130 20.20 -0.29 14.42
C LEU A 130 18.91 0.48 14.14
N ALA A 131 18.58 1.47 14.97
CA ALA A 131 17.39 2.29 14.80
C ALA A 131 17.39 3.02 13.46
N TYR A 132 18.43 3.81 13.20
CA TYR A 132 18.45 4.74 12.08
C TYR A 132 19.07 4.19 10.80
N SER A 133 19.92 3.15 10.89
CA SER A 133 20.55 2.58 9.69
C SER A 133 19.84 1.34 9.15
N ILE A 134 19.02 0.66 9.96
CA ILE A 134 18.39 -0.61 9.55
C ILE A 134 16.88 -0.58 9.75
N VAL A 135 16.40 -0.50 11.00
CA VAL A 135 14.98 -0.73 11.30
C VAL A 135 14.11 0.43 10.82
N GLY A 136 14.52 1.68 11.02
CA GLY A 136 13.80 2.85 10.56
C GLY A 136 13.63 2.89 9.04
N PRO A 137 14.71 2.82 8.24
CA PRO A 137 14.60 2.78 6.79
C PRO A 137 13.77 1.61 6.25
N LEU A 138 13.81 0.45 6.93
CA LEU A 138 12.99 -0.70 6.57
C LEU A 138 11.49 -0.41 6.81
N ALA A 139 11.16 0.16 7.97
CA ALA A 139 9.79 0.57 8.30
C ALA A 139 9.26 1.60 7.30
N GLU A 140 10.04 2.63 7.00
CA GLU A 140 9.69 3.64 6.00
C GLU A 140 9.48 3.05 4.61
N LYS A 141 10.34 2.10 4.19
CA LYS A 141 10.18 1.45 2.87
C LYS A 141 8.91 0.62 2.79
N ILE A 142 8.55 -0.11 3.85
CA ILE A 142 7.30 -0.88 3.91
C ILE A 142 6.11 0.07 3.79
N MET A 143 6.07 1.15 4.57
CA MET A 143 4.99 2.14 4.51
C MET A 143 4.90 2.82 3.14
N ALA A 144 6.03 3.11 2.50
CA ALA A 144 6.06 3.70 1.17
C ALA A 144 5.48 2.78 0.10
N VAL A 145 5.76 1.47 0.16
CA VAL A 145 5.18 0.48 -0.77
C VAL A 145 3.66 0.43 -0.62
N HIS A 146 3.15 0.33 0.61
CA HIS A 146 1.70 0.34 0.85
C HIS A 146 1.03 1.65 0.45
N ALA A 147 1.72 2.78 0.57
CA ALA A 147 1.19 4.06 0.06
C ALA A 147 1.10 4.09 -1.48
N GLU A 148 1.99 3.41 -2.20
CA GLU A 148 1.89 3.25 -3.66
C GLU A 148 0.73 2.32 -4.05
N GLU A 149 0.55 1.20 -3.35
CA GLU A 149 -0.59 0.28 -3.53
C GLU A 149 -1.93 0.99 -3.30
N GLN A 150 -2.02 1.77 -2.22
CA GLN A 150 -3.20 2.57 -1.91
C GLN A 150 -3.60 3.52 -3.05
N ARG A 151 -2.63 4.17 -3.68
CA ARG A 151 -2.89 5.05 -4.83
C ARG A 151 -3.46 4.29 -6.02
N PHE A 152 -3.02 3.05 -6.23
CA PHE A 152 -3.57 2.20 -7.27
C PHE A 152 -5.03 1.84 -7.00
N TYR A 153 -5.38 1.51 -5.76
CA TYR A 153 -6.77 1.23 -5.39
C TYR A 153 -7.66 2.48 -5.46
N GLN A 154 -7.16 3.64 -5.09
CA GLN A 154 -7.84 4.92 -5.29
C GLN A 154 -8.14 5.18 -6.78
N LEU A 155 -7.20 4.85 -7.68
CA LEU A 155 -7.41 4.96 -9.12
C LEU A 155 -8.55 4.06 -9.61
N ILE A 156 -8.68 2.85 -9.07
CA ILE A 156 -9.79 1.93 -9.36
C ILE A 156 -11.11 2.58 -8.90
N ARG A 157 -11.16 3.08 -7.65
CA ARG A 157 -12.32 3.80 -7.10
C ARG A 157 -12.76 4.94 -8.01
N GLU A 158 -11.86 5.87 -8.31
CA GLU A 158 -12.16 7.04 -9.13
C GLU A 158 -12.69 6.66 -10.52
N THR A 159 -12.15 5.59 -11.11
CA THR A 159 -12.60 5.10 -12.42
C THR A 159 -14.02 4.54 -12.34
N ILE A 160 -14.35 3.80 -11.30
CA ILE A 160 -15.68 3.23 -11.09
C ILE A 160 -16.70 4.35 -10.83
N VAL A 161 -16.40 5.28 -9.93
CA VAL A 161 -17.27 6.43 -9.60
C VAL A 161 -17.52 7.29 -10.83
N ALA A 162 -16.49 7.63 -11.61
CA ALA A 162 -16.63 8.39 -12.84
C ALA A 162 -17.56 7.67 -13.84
N HIS A 163 -17.50 6.35 -13.92
CA HIS A 163 -18.39 5.56 -14.76
C HIS A 163 -19.85 5.62 -14.28
N LEU A 164 -20.09 5.51 -12.98
CA LEU A 164 -21.43 5.62 -12.37
C LEU A 164 -22.02 7.02 -12.53
N GLN A 165 -21.18 8.05 -12.54
CA GLN A 165 -21.56 9.43 -12.88
C GLN A 165 -21.88 9.62 -14.37
N MET A 166 -21.97 8.54 -15.14
CA MET A 166 -22.30 8.56 -16.58
C MET A 166 -21.29 9.30 -17.45
N HIS A 167 -20.05 9.42 -17.00
CA HIS A 167 -18.97 9.98 -17.83
C HIS A 167 -18.64 9.05 -19.02
N SER A 168 -18.17 9.64 -20.13
CA SER A 168 -17.72 8.86 -21.27
C SER A 168 -16.50 7.99 -20.90
N PRO A 169 -16.29 6.83 -21.54
CA PRO A 169 -15.15 5.97 -21.27
C PRO A 169 -13.80 6.70 -21.36
N GLN A 170 -13.67 7.65 -22.27
CA GLN A 170 -12.47 8.49 -22.43
C GLN A 170 -12.27 9.41 -21.22
N MET A 171 -13.38 9.96 -20.68
CA MET A 171 -13.33 10.79 -19.48
C MET A 171 -12.95 9.98 -18.24
N CYS A 172 -13.49 8.76 -18.07
CA CYS A 172 -13.10 7.85 -16.99
C CYS A 172 -11.59 7.53 -17.02
N ILE A 173 -11.04 7.28 -18.20
CA ILE A 173 -9.60 7.03 -18.39
C ILE A 173 -8.79 8.28 -18.06
N GLU A 174 -9.25 9.47 -18.45
CA GLU A 174 -8.55 10.72 -18.13
C GLU A 174 -8.58 11.03 -16.63
N VAL A 175 -9.69 10.74 -15.94
CA VAL A 175 -9.79 10.81 -14.48
C VAL A 175 -8.76 9.88 -13.84
N ALA A 176 -8.72 8.62 -14.28
CA ALA A 176 -7.75 7.65 -13.80
C ALA A 176 -6.31 8.13 -14.04
N ARG A 177 -5.98 8.59 -15.25
CA ARG A 177 -4.65 9.08 -15.61
C ARG A 177 -4.19 10.23 -14.70
N ARG A 178 -5.07 11.17 -14.40
CA ARG A 178 -4.73 12.35 -13.58
C ARG A 178 -4.45 12.01 -12.12
N ASN A 179 -4.99 10.89 -11.63
CA ASN A 179 -4.72 10.39 -10.28
C ASN A 179 -3.38 9.63 -10.17
N ILE A 180 -2.73 9.32 -11.30
CA ILE A 180 -1.37 8.73 -11.29
C ILE A 180 -0.34 9.81 -10.94
N PRO A 181 0.63 9.53 -10.06
CA PRO A 181 1.73 10.42 -9.75
C PRO A 181 2.47 10.88 -11.02
N SER A 182 2.98 12.11 -11.02
CA SER A 182 3.54 12.73 -12.22
C SER A 182 4.72 11.97 -12.85
N HIS A 183 5.49 11.23 -12.04
CA HIS A 183 6.64 10.45 -12.49
C HIS A 183 6.24 9.15 -13.22
N ASP A 184 5.06 8.58 -12.91
CA ASP A 184 4.55 7.36 -13.54
C ASP A 184 3.39 7.63 -14.50
N ARG A 185 2.93 8.87 -14.58
CA ARG A 185 1.76 9.25 -15.38
C ARG A 185 2.04 9.11 -16.88
N PRO A 186 1.31 8.22 -17.58
CA PRO A 186 1.42 8.13 -19.03
C PRO A 186 0.99 9.44 -19.70
N ASN A 187 1.63 9.80 -20.78
CA ASN A 187 1.21 10.96 -21.55
C ASN A 187 -0.04 10.62 -22.39
N PHE A 188 -0.67 11.66 -22.96
CA PHE A 188 -1.91 11.50 -23.70
C PHE A 188 -1.75 10.58 -24.92
N SER A 189 -0.63 10.69 -25.66
CA SER A 189 -0.37 9.86 -26.84
C SER A 189 -0.22 8.38 -26.50
N GLN A 190 0.45 8.04 -25.39
CA GLN A 190 0.57 6.64 -24.91
C GLN A 190 -0.77 6.01 -24.62
N ILE A 191 -1.68 6.75 -24.00
CA ILE A 191 -3.05 6.26 -23.73
C ILE A 191 -3.83 6.09 -25.04
N GLU A 192 -3.73 7.05 -25.95
CA GLU A 192 -4.41 6.96 -27.24
C GLU A 192 -3.94 5.75 -28.06
N GLU A 193 -2.65 5.47 -28.06
CA GLU A 193 -2.08 4.28 -28.69
C GLU A 193 -2.57 2.99 -28.04
N ALA A 194 -2.57 2.93 -26.71
CA ALA A 194 -3.09 1.77 -25.96
C ALA A 194 -4.58 1.52 -26.25
N LEU A 195 -5.39 2.58 -26.30
CA LEU A 195 -6.80 2.48 -26.65
C LEU A 195 -7.04 2.03 -28.10
N LYS A 196 -6.21 2.48 -29.04
CA LYS A 196 -6.26 2.02 -30.44
C LYS A 196 -5.90 0.53 -30.56
N ALA A 197 -4.89 0.08 -29.81
CA ALA A 197 -4.51 -1.33 -29.75
C ALA A 197 -5.66 -2.21 -29.22
N LEU A 198 -6.28 -1.84 -28.09
CA LEU A 198 -7.42 -2.56 -27.52
C LEU A 198 -8.64 -2.62 -28.46
N LYS A 199 -8.92 -1.55 -29.21
CA LYS A 199 -10.02 -1.55 -30.20
C LYS A 199 -9.73 -2.50 -31.36
N LYS A 200 -8.46 -2.65 -31.75
CA LYS A 200 -8.04 -3.53 -32.84
C LYS A 200 -8.09 -5.02 -32.43
N GLU A 201 -7.87 -5.33 -31.16
CA GLU A 201 -7.99 -6.69 -30.62
C GLU A 201 -9.45 -7.12 -30.37
N ALA A 202 -10.36 -6.15 -30.24
CA ALA A 202 -11.79 -6.39 -29.99
C ALA A 202 -12.63 -6.43 -31.26
N ALA A 203 -12.04 -6.15 -32.42
CA ALA A 203 -12.68 -6.18 -33.76
C ALA A 203 -12.29 -7.44 -34.52
#